data_9c948cdc2576e5ee66d2501d56e02210
#
_entry.id   9c948cdc2576e5ee66d2501d56e02210
#
_cell.length_a   1.000
_cell.length_b   1.000
_cell.length_c   1.000
_cell.angle_alpha   90.00
_cell.angle_beta   90.00
_cell.angle_gamma   90.00
#
_symmetry.space_group_name_H-M   'P 1'
#
loop_
_entity.id
_entity.type
_entity.pdbx_description
1 polymer ?
#
loop_
_entity_poly.entity_id
_entity_poly.type
_entity_poly.pdbx_seq_one_letter_code
_entity_poly.pdbx_strand_id
1 'polypeptide(L)'
;MDVKKSEIGFIYVLSNPAMPGLLKIGFTQHSDTKRRVLELSKNTAVPLHFVLEFEHLLENPAQYERLIHARLSQYRVSPDKEFFKIDVESAGKIIRKIIYGSEDCNLAMDLQHLVSLYKKYPGSFTGFDGVDEFNKRVELLMRETKNDDELIKKTGAIISDLVVPDKL
;
A
#
# COMPACT_ATOMS: atom_id res chain seq x y z
N MET A 1 0.04 28.59 0.87
CA MET A 1 -0.96 27.59 0.48
C MET A 1 -0.69 26.34 1.29
N ASP A 2 -1.53 26.11 2.27
CA ASP A 2 -1.41 24.91 3.09
C ASP A 2 -1.68 23.69 2.21
N VAL A 3 -0.64 22.95 1.90
CA VAL A 3 -0.76 21.64 1.28
C VAL A 3 -1.57 20.77 2.25
N LYS A 4 -2.79 20.47 1.90
CA LYS A 4 -3.64 19.56 2.66
C LYS A 4 -2.88 18.25 2.84
N LYS A 5 -2.33 18.06 4.02
CA LYS A 5 -1.62 16.85 4.47
C LYS A 5 -2.50 15.56 4.42
N SER A 6 -3.69 15.64 3.84
CA SER A 6 -4.76 14.64 3.90
C SER A 6 -4.99 13.86 2.60
N GLU A 7 -4.13 14.03 1.59
CA GLU A 7 -4.45 13.44 0.28
C GLU A 7 -3.71 12.12 0.00
N ILE A 8 -2.64 11.81 0.74
CA ILE A 8 -1.89 10.56 0.59
C ILE A 8 -2.16 9.61 1.75
N GLY A 9 -2.27 8.35 1.45
CA GLY A 9 -2.44 7.28 2.42
C GLY A 9 -2.39 5.91 1.78
N PHE A 10 -2.67 4.89 2.55
CA PHE A 10 -2.59 3.51 2.11
C PHE A 10 -3.96 2.87 2.02
N ILE A 11 -4.19 2.11 0.97
CA ILE A 11 -5.13 0.98 0.98
C ILE A 11 -4.37 -0.21 1.57
N TYR A 12 -4.96 -0.90 2.51
CA TYR A 12 -4.39 -2.09 3.11
C TYR A 12 -5.34 -3.28 3.03
N VAL A 13 -4.77 -4.47 2.96
CA VAL A 13 -5.48 -5.74 3.04
C VAL A 13 -4.88 -6.55 4.19
N LEU A 14 -5.75 -6.91 5.12
CA LEU A 14 -5.37 -7.64 6.33
C LEU A 14 -6.09 -8.98 6.38
N SER A 15 -5.39 -10.01 6.84
CA SER A 15 -5.97 -11.27 7.29
C SER A 15 -5.96 -11.35 8.82
N ASN A 16 -6.70 -12.31 9.35
CA ASN A 16 -6.64 -12.64 10.77
C ASN A 16 -6.74 -14.15 10.96
N PRO A 17 -5.78 -14.79 11.66
CA PRO A 17 -5.80 -16.24 11.86
C PRO A 17 -7.05 -16.77 12.58
N ALA A 18 -7.72 -15.92 13.38
CA ALA A 18 -8.97 -16.26 14.03
C ALA A 18 -10.21 -16.16 13.10
N MET A 19 -10.03 -15.59 11.91
CA MET A 19 -11.08 -15.39 10.92
C MET A 19 -10.62 -15.93 9.54
N PRO A 20 -10.36 -17.24 9.43
CA PRO A 20 -9.82 -17.81 8.20
C PRO A 20 -10.75 -17.59 7.01
N GLY A 21 -10.18 -17.26 5.86
CA GLY A 21 -10.92 -16.98 4.62
C GLY A 21 -11.58 -15.61 4.55
N LEU A 22 -11.38 -14.75 5.55
CA LEU A 22 -11.85 -13.37 5.54
C LEU A 22 -10.68 -12.40 5.41
N LEU A 23 -10.82 -11.40 4.57
CA LEU A 23 -9.92 -10.28 4.47
C LEU A 23 -10.61 -9.00 4.93
N LYS A 24 -9.91 -8.19 5.71
CA LYS A 24 -10.32 -6.82 6.00
C LYS A 24 -9.61 -5.90 5.00
N ILE A 25 -10.41 -5.08 4.30
CA ILE A 25 -9.90 -4.11 3.33
C ILE A 25 -10.31 -2.72 3.78
N GLY A 26 -9.35 -1.84 3.93
CA GLY A 26 -9.58 -0.48 4.40
C GLY A 26 -8.47 0.46 3.98
N PHE A 27 -8.55 1.71 4.44
CA PHE A 27 -7.51 2.71 4.22
C PHE A 27 -7.02 3.34 5.52
N THR A 28 -5.87 3.97 5.43
CA THR A 28 -5.33 4.82 6.49
C THR A 28 -4.59 6.01 5.89
N GLN A 29 -4.65 7.14 6.56
CA GLN A 29 -3.85 8.33 6.26
C GLN A 29 -2.65 8.46 7.22
N HIS A 30 -2.42 7.46 8.07
CA HIS A 30 -1.19 7.40 8.85
C HIS A 30 0.01 7.22 7.93
N SER A 31 1.14 7.77 8.35
CA SER A 31 2.43 7.59 7.65
C SER A 31 2.92 6.14 7.66
N ASP A 32 2.28 5.26 8.42
CA ASP A 32 2.65 3.86 8.59
C ASP A 32 1.39 3.00 8.79
N THR A 33 1.20 2.04 7.91
CA THR A 33 0.12 1.05 8.02
C THR A 33 0.28 0.14 9.24
N LYS A 34 1.51 -0.14 9.68
CA LYS A 34 1.78 -0.94 10.89
C LYS A 34 1.08 -0.35 12.11
N ARG A 35 1.10 0.98 12.25
CA ARG A 35 0.38 1.65 13.33
C ARG A 35 -1.11 1.34 13.28
N ARG A 36 -1.71 1.39 12.08
CA ARG A 36 -3.13 1.07 11.88
C ARG A 36 -3.45 -0.38 12.19
N VAL A 37 -2.59 -1.31 11.77
CA VAL A 37 -2.71 -2.74 12.09
C VAL A 37 -2.69 -2.98 13.60
N LEU A 38 -1.78 -2.32 14.32
CA LEU A 38 -1.69 -2.41 15.79
C LEU A 38 -2.94 -1.84 16.48
N GLU A 39 -3.46 -0.69 16.01
CA GLU A 39 -4.70 -0.09 16.54
C GLU A 39 -5.88 -1.04 16.37
N LEU A 40 -6.04 -1.63 15.20
CA LEU A 40 -7.10 -2.60 14.92
C LEU A 40 -6.94 -3.87 15.75
N SER A 41 -5.72 -4.35 15.94
CA SER A 41 -5.41 -5.56 16.71
C SER A 41 -5.58 -5.39 18.22
N LYS A 42 -5.55 -4.16 18.73
CA LYS A 42 -5.81 -3.86 20.16
C LYS A 42 -7.29 -3.94 20.54
N ASN A 43 -8.19 -4.03 19.57
CA ASN A 43 -9.61 -4.15 19.86
C ASN A 43 -9.88 -5.50 20.54
N THR A 44 -10.48 -5.46 21.71
CA THR A 44 -10.80 -6.67 22.52
C THR A 44 -11.77 -7.64 21.83
N ALA A 45 -12.51 -7.17 20.82
CA ALA A 45 -13.36 -8.01 19.99
C ALA A 45 -12.59 -8.83 18.94
N VAL A 46 -11.29 -8.58 18.78
CA VAL A 46 -10.42 -9.28 17.83
C VAL A 46 -9.53 -10.25 18.59
N PRO A 47 -9.74 -11.58 18.47
CA PRO A 47 -9.05 -12.57 19.32
C PRO A 47 -7.55 -12.72 19.01
N LEU A 48 -7.11 -12.47 17.77
CA LEU A 48 -5.72 -12.53 17.34
C LEU A 48 -5.35 -11.27 16.56
N HIS A 49 -4.05 -11.00 16.47
CA HIS A 49 -3.55 -9.85 15.71
C HIS A 49 -3.83 -9.99 14.22
N PHE A 50 -4.14 -8.87 13.58
CA PHE A 50 -4.19 -8.79 12.14
C PHE A 50 -2.79 -8.93 11.53
N VAL A 51 -2.74 -9.54 10.36
CA VAL A 51 -1.55 -9.69 9.52
C VAL A 51 -1.74 -8.81 8.29
N LEU A 52 -0.76 -7.96 7.99
CA LEU A 52 -0.73 -7.18 6.76
C LEU A 52 -0.34 -8.09 5.60
N GLU A 53 -1.26 -8.30 4.67
CA GLU A 53 -1.00 -9.09 3.47
C GLU A 53 -0.32 -8.26 2.38
N PHE A 54 -0.87 -7.08 2.11
CA PHE A 54 -0.26 -6.07 1.23
C PHE A 54 -0.89 -4.69 1.42
N GLU A 55 -0.21 -3.69 0.89
CA GLU A 55 -0.65 -2.30 0.92
C GLU A 55 -0.25 -1.56 -0.36
N HIS A 56 -0.99 -0.51 -0.68
CA HIS A 56 -0.68 0.39 -1.79
C HIS A 56 -0.79 1.83 -1.32
N LEU A 57 0.27 2.60 -1.53
CA LEU A 57 0.30 4.04 -1.26
C LEU A 57 -0.38 4.78 -2.40
N LEU A 58 -1.34 5.64 -2.09
CA LEU A 58 -2.20 6.31 -3.07
C LEU A 58 -2.51 7.74 -2.67
N GLU A 59 -2.83 8.56 -3.66
CA GLU A 59 -3.62 9.77 -3.43
C GLU A 59 -5.09 9.38 -3.21
N ASN A 60 -5.76 10.11 -2.33
CA ASN A 60 -7.20 9.92 -2.06
C ASN A 60 -7.60 8.46 -1.75
N PRO A 61 -6.93 7.78 -0.81
CA PRO A 61 -7.16 6.37 -0.53
C PRO A 61 -8.62 6.07 -0.16
N ALA A 62 -9.34 7.01 0.44
CA ALA A 62 -10.76 6.87 0.75
C ALA A 62 -11.65 6.73 -0.51
N GLN A 63 -11.26 7.35 -1.63
CA GLN A 63 -11.95 7.17 -2.91
C GLN A 63 -11.71 5.76 -3.46
N TYR A 64 -10.47 5.31 -3.43
CA TYR A 64 -10.13 3.94 -3.85
C TYR A 64 -10.78 2.88 -2.99
N GLU A 65 -10.83 3.07 -1.67
CA GLU A 65 -11.55 2.16 -0.78
C GLU A 65 -13.01 2.00 -1.21
N ARG A 66 -13.73 3.09 -1.48
CA ARG A 66 -15.12 3.02 -1.95
C ARG A 66 -15.26 2.26 -3.26
N LEU A 67 -14.37 2.50 -4.22
CA LEU A 67 -14.36 1.78 -5.50
C LEU A 67 -14.08 0.28 -5.32
N ILE A 68 -13.10 -0.05 -4.48
CA ILE A 68 -12.73 -1.44 -4.15
C ILE A 68 -13.89 -2.14 -3.45
N HIS A 69 -14.50 -1.51 -2.43
CA HIS A 69 -15.64 -2.07 -1.72
C HIS A 69 -16.85 -2.27 -2.64
N ALA A 70 -17.12 -1.35 -3.56
CA ALA A 70 -18.19 -1.49 -4.55
C ALA A 70 -17.89 -2.68 -5.49
N ARG A 71 -16.65 -2.81 -5.97
CA ARG A 71 -16.25 -3.91 -6.87
C ARG A 71 -16.27 -5.26 -6.19
N LEU A 72 -15.95 -5.31 -4.90
CA LEU A 72 -15.93 -6.52 -4.08
C LEU A 72 -17.25 -6.79 -3.35
N SER A 73 -18.32 -6.06 -3.65
CA SER A 73 -19.59 -6.13 -2.91
C SER A 73 -20.18 -7.55 -2.82
N GLN A 74 -20.02 -8.37 -3.86
CA GLN A 74 -20.47 -9.78 -3.87
C GLN A 74 -19.73 -10.67 -2.87
N TYR A 75 -18.54 -10.29 -2.44
CA TYR A 75 -17.72 -11.02 -1.46
C TYR A 75 -17.89 -10.47 -0.04
N ARG A 76 -18.61 -9.35 0.11
CA ARG A 76 -18.76 -8.66 1.40
C ARG A 76 -19.60 -9.49 2.35
N VAL A 77 -19.10 -9.70 3.56
CA VAL A 77 -19.78 -10.54 4.58
C VAL A 77 -21.02 -9.86 5.14
N SER A 78 -20.95 -8.53 5.35
CA SER A 78 -22.04 -7.71 5.86
C SER A 78 -21.93 -6.28 5.33
N PRO A 79 -23.05 -5.62 4.97
CA PRO A 79 -23.01 -4.28 4.37
C PRO A 79 -22.34 -3.21 5.23
N ASP A 80 -22.39 -3.37 6.54
CA ASP A 80 -21.85 -2.44 7.54
C ASP A 80 -20.42 -2.80 8.00
N LYS A 81 -19.84 -3.89 7.47
CA LYS A 81 -18.49 -4.35 7.79
C LYS A 81 -17.57 -4.32 6.58
N GLU A 82 -16.28 -4.19 6.85
CA GLU A 82 -15.22 -4.11 5.84
C GLU A 82 -14.49 -5.46 5.67
N PHE A 83 -15.26 -6.56 5.84
CA PHE A 83 -14.77 -7.92 5.71
C PHE A 83 -15.33 -8.57 4.45
N PHE A 84 -14.43 -9.26 3.73
CA PHE A 84 -14.71 -9.87 2.43
C PHE A 84 -14.28 -11.34 2.44
N LYS A 85 -15.15 -12.22 1.95
CA LYS A 85 -14.86 -13.66 1.80
C LYS A 85 -14.22 -13.89 0.42
N ILE A 86 -12.92 -13.65 0.34
CA ILE A 86 -12.13 -13.74 -0.88
C ILE A 86 -10.69 -14.07 -0.48
N ASP A 87 -9.95 -14.79 -1.33
CA ASP A 87 -8.54 -15.06 -1.10
C ASP A 87 -7.65 -13.84 -1.45
N VAL A 88 -6.44 -13.83 -0.89
CA VAL A 88 -5.49 -12.71 -1.02
C VAL A 88 -5.10 -12.45 -2.47
N GLU A 89 -4.87 -13.51 -3.26
CA GLU A 89 -4.44 -13.37 -4.66
C GLU A 89 -5.55 -12.74 -5.51
N SER A 90 -6.78 -13.25 -5.40
CA SER A 90 -7.95 -12.74 -6.13
C SER A 90 -8.27 -11.30 -5.73
N ALA A 91 -8.22 -10.99 -4.44
CA ALA A 91 -8.38 -9.62 -3.95
C ALA A 91 -7.30 -8.69 -4.53
N GLY A 92 -6.05 -9.15 -4.52
CA GLY A 92 -4.91 -8.41 -5.06
C GLY A 92 -5.07 -8.08 -6.55
N LYS A 93 -5.48 -9.03 -7.38
CA LYS A 93 -5.73 -8.82 -8.81
C LYS A 93 -6.80 -7.74 -9.05
N ILE A 94 -7.92 -7.81 -8.33
CA ILE A 94 -9.01 -6.85 -8.46
C ILE A 94 -8.57 -5.45 -8.01
N ILE A 95 -7.86 -5.36 -6.87
CA ILE A 95 -7.38 -4.09 -6.32
C ILE A 95 -6.37 -3.45 -7.27
N ARG A 96 -5.37 -4.19 -7.76
CA ARG A 96 -4.39 -3.67 -8.73
C ARG A 96 -5.04 -3.20 -10.01
N LYS A 97 -6.05 -3.91 -10.51
CA LYS A 97 -6.81 -3.47 -11.69
C LYS A 97 -7.50 -2.13 -11.48
N ILE A 98 -8.03 -1.88 -10.29
CA ILE A 98 -8.67 -0.61 -9.94
C ILE A 98 -7.63 0.51 -9.83
N ILE A 99 -6.49 0.23 -9.18
CA ILE A 99 -5.45 1.23 -8.89
C ILE A 99 -4.64 1.56 -10.15
N TYR A 100 -4.21 0.55 -10.90
CA TYR A 100 -3.22 0.67 -11.98
C TYR A 100 -3.79 0.38 -13.38
N GLY A 101 -5.05 -0.04 -13.47
CA GLY A 101 -5.68 -0.44 -14.74
C GLY A 101 -5.25 -1.82 -15.26
N SER A 102 -4.42 -2.56 -14.51
CA SER A 102 -3.90 -3.89 -14.89
C SER A 102 -3.93 -4.85 -13.72
N GLU A 103 -4.27 -6.12 -14.00
CA GLU A 103 -4.17 -7.22 -13.03
C GLU A 103 -2.72 -7.70 -12.86
N ASP A 104 -1.94 -7.57 -13.93
CA ASP A 104 -0.53 -7.97 -14.01
C ASP A 104 0.38 -6.81 -13.63
N CYS A 105 0.07 -6.12 -12.52
CA CYS A 105 0.96 -5.09 -12.02
C CYS A 105 2.31 -5.72 -11.68
N ASN A 106 3.33 -5.27 -12.39
CA ASN A 106 4.70 -5.62 -12.09
C ASN A 106 5.35 -4.54 -11.21
N LEU A 107 6.49 -4.88 -10.64
CA LEU A 107 7.26 -3.98 -9.79
C LEU A 107 7.54 -2.61 -10.47
N ALA A 108 7.71 -2.59 -11.80
CA ALA A 108 7.95 -1.35 -12.53
C ALA A 108 6.75 -0.39 -12.48
N MET A 109 5.51 -0.90 -12.52
CA MET A 109 4.31 -0.05 -12.40
C MET A 109 4.16 0.52 -10.99
N ASP A 110 4.41 -0.29 -9.96
CA ASP A 110 4.42 0.17 -8.57
C ASP A 110 5.47 1.27 -8.38
N LEU A 111 6.65 1.11 -8.95
CA LEU A 111 7.72 2.09 -8.88
C LEU A 111 7.41 3.38 -9.63
N GLN A 112 6.83 3.30 -10.82
CA GLN A 112 6.37 4.49 -11.56
C GLN A 112 5.37 5.28 -10.74
N HIS A 113 4.43 4.60 -10.13
CA HIS A 113 3.44 5.22 -9.26
C HIS A 113 4.09 5.90 -8.05
N LEU A 114 4.99 5.19 -7.35
CA LEU A 114 5.74 5.73 -6.21
C LEU A 114 6.58 6.94 -6.61
N VAL A 115 7.29 6.88 -7.72
CA VAL A 115 8.09 8.01 -8.24
C VAL A 115 7.19 9.21 -8.57
N SER A 116 6.03 8.97 -9.19
CA SER A 116 5.05 10.02 -9.48
C SER A 116 4.55 10.71 -8.21
N LEU A 117 4.18 9.93 -7.19
CA LEU A 117 3.77 10.45 -5.90
C LEU A 117 4.89 11.21 -5.19
N TYR A 118 6.10 10.68 -5.24
CA TYR A 118 7.27 11.32 -4.63
C TYR A 118 7.56 12.69 -5.27
N LYS A 119 7.52 12.77 -6.60
CA LYS A 119 7.70 14.05 -7.33
C LYS A 119 6.63 15.07 -6.97
N LYS A 120 5.39 14.60 -6.81
CA LYS A 120 4.25 15.47 -6.50
C LYS A 120 4.24 15.95 -5.04
N TYR A 121 4.72 15.12 -4.12
CA TYR A 121 4.68 15.37 -2.69
C TYR A 121 6.04 15.13 -2.01
N PRO A 122 7.06 15.92 -2.34
CA PRO A 122 8.38 15.76 -1.74
C PRO A 122 8.31 15.92 -0.21
N GLY A 123 8.93 14.99 0.51
CA GLY A 123 8.97 14.98 1.98
C GLY A 123 7.78 14.34 2.68
N SER A 124 6.76 13.85 1.95
CA SER A 124 5.60 13.17 2.57
C SER A 124 5.87 11.73 2.99
N PHE A 125 7.03 11.21 2.66
CA PHE A 125 7.44 9.81 2.88
C PHE A 125 8.34 9.64 4.10
N THR A 126 8.53 10.67 4.90
CA THR A 126 9.35 10.61 6.13
C THR A 126 8.60 9.89 7.24
N GLY A 127 9.27 8.94 7.91
CA GLY A 127 8.75 8.23 9.09
C GLY A 127 8.36 6.77 8.87
N PHE A 128 8.77 6.17 7.75
CA PHE A 128 8.65 4.74 7.49
C PHE A 128 9.99 4.05 7.79
N ASP A 129 10.00 3.02 8.63
CA ASP A 129 11.18 2.18 8.81
C ASP A 129 11.62 1.57 7.46
N GLY A 130 12.82 1.90 7.04
CA GLY A 130 13.36 1.52 5.72
C GLY A 130 13.01 2.49 4.58
N VAL A 131 11.98 3.31 4.70
CA VAL A 131 11.60 4.30 3.68
C VAL A 131 12.53 5.51 3.71
N ASP A 132 13.11 5.87 4.85
CA ASP A 132 14.06 6.97 4.91
C ASP A 132 15.32 6.70 4.09
N GLU A 133 15.82 5.47 4.10
CA GLU A 133 16.95 5.07 3.26
C GLU A 133 16.53 4.97 1.79
N PHE A 134 15.35 4.44 1.52
CA PHE A 134 14.78 4.42 0.18
C PHE A 134 14.60 5.84 -0.37
N ASN A 135 14.02 6.76 0.41
CA ASN A 135 13.85 8.14 0.03
C ASN A 135 15.17 8.83 -0.28
N LYS A 136 16.19 8.64 0.58
CA LYS A 136 17.54 9.17 0.31
C LYS A 136 18.08 8.69 -1.03
N ARG A 137 17.94 7.41 -1.34
CA ARG A 137 18.42 6.82 -2.59
C ARG A 137 17.60 7.32 -3.79
N VAL A 138 16.27 7.43 -3.66
CA VAL A 138 15.41 8.02 -4.69
C VAL A 138 15.75 9.48 -4.93
N GLU A 139 15.94 10.29 -3.89
CA GLU A 139 16.39 11.68 -4.02
C GLU A 139 17.72 11.81 -4.75
N LEU A 140 18.69 10.97 -4.39
CA LEU A 140 19.99 10.94 -5.04
C LEU A 140 19.86 10.61 -6.53
N LEU A 141 19.08 9.57 -6.85
CA LEU A 141 18.84 9.15 -8.22
C LEU A 141 18.08 10.20 -9.03
N MET A 142 17.11 10.90 -8.43
CA MET A 142 16.39 12.00 -9.09
C MET A 142 17.31 13.19 -9.44
N ARG A 143 18.33 13.45 -8.65
CA ARG A 143 19.34 14.47 -8.95
C ARG A 143 20.26 14.08 -10.11
N GLU A 144 20.54 12.79 -10.24
CA GLU A 144 21.47 12.24 -11.23
C GLU A 144 20.81 11.86 -12.55
N THR A 145 19.48 11.65 -12.55
CA THR A 145 18.75 11.08 -13.69
C THR A 145 17.85 12.13 -14.34
N LYS A 146 17.93 12.25 -15.65
CA LYS A 146 17.10 13.18 -16.43
C LYS A 146 15.84 12.55 -16.98
N ASN A 147 15.69 11.24 -16.83
CA ASN A 147 14.66 10.43 -17.46
C ASN A 147 14.07 9.46 -16.44
N ASP A 148 12.74 9.39 -16.40
CA ASP A 148 11.99 8.59 -15.44
C ASP A 148 12.19 7.08 -15.63
N ASP A 149 12.38 6.61 -16.87
CA ASP A 149 12.62 5.19 -17.15
C ASP A 149 13.93 4.70 -16.55
N GLU A 150 14.97 5.51 -16.62
CA GLU A 150 16.24 5.21 -16.00
C GLU A 150 16.13 5.22 -14.47
N LEU A 151 15.39 6.18 -13.91
CA LEU A 151 15.10 6.24 -12.49
C LEU A 151 14.36 4.98 -12.01
N ILE A 152 13.33 4.55 -12.74
CA ILE A 152 12.56 3.34 -12.44
C ILE A 152 13.46 2.11 -12.42
N LYS A 153 14.32 1.96 -13.41
CA LYS A 153 15.27 0.86 -13.51
C LYS A 153 16.25 0.84 -12.33
N LYS A 154 16.83 1.99 -11.99
CA LYS A 154 17.77 2.12 -10.85
C LYS A 154 17.06 1.92 -9.51
N THR A 155 15.83 2.42 -9.36
CA THR A 155 15.03 2.25 -8.15
C THR A 155 14.61 0.79 -7.96
N GLY A 156 14.29 0.08 -9.04
CA GLY A 156 14.02 -1.36 -9.01
C GLY A 156 15.20 -2.17 -8.48
N ALA A 157 16.42 -1.84 -8.87
CA ALA A 157 17.64 -2.47 -8.34
C ALA A 157 17.79 -2.21 -6.82
N ILE A 158 17.52 -0.99 -6.36
CA ILE A 158 17.60 -0.63 -4.93
C ILE A 158 16.56 -1.38 -4.11
N ILE A 159 15.32 -1.49 -4.60
CA ILE A 159 14.27 -2.26 -3.90
C ILE A 159 14.65 -3.74 -3.84
N SER A 160 15.19 -4.30 -4.91
CA SER A 160 15.67 -5.68 -4.91
C SER A 160 16.72 -5.93 -3.83
N ASP A 161 17.60 -4.95 -3.59
CA ASP A 161 18.62 -5.03 -2.53
C ASP A 161 18.03 -4.88 -1.12
N LEU A 162 16.94 -4.12 -0.98
CA LEU A 162 16.27 -3.91 0.32
C LEU A 162 15.33 -5.07 0.71
N VAL A 163 14.78 -5.78 -0.29
CA VAL A 163 13.83 -6.90 -0.09
C VAL A 163 14.53 -8.24 0.07
N VAL A 164 15.85 -8.33 -0.16
CA VAL A 164 16.59 -9.57 0.10
C VAL A 164 16.67 -9.78 1.61
N PRO A 165 15.95 -10.78 2.20
CA PRO A 165 16.10 -11.07 3.61
C PRO A 165 17.53 -11.50 3.86
N ASP A 166 18.07 -11.06 5.00
CA ASP A 166 19.35 -11.54 5.52
C ASP A 166 19.42 -13.06 5.32
N LYS A 167 20.39 -13.50 4.54
CA LYS A 167 20.72 -14.91 4.49
C LYS A 167 21.19 -15.30 5.88
N LEU A 168 20.34 -16.03 6.59
CA LEU A 168 20.73 -16.84 7.73
C LEU A 168 21.88 -17.75 7.37
#